data_9e02ad039722a108dc63b9e5ae289eff
#
_entry.id   9e02ad039722a108dc63b9e5ae289eff
#
_cell.length_a   1.000
_cell.length_b   1.000
_cell.length_c   1.000
_cell.angle_alpha   90.00
_cell.angle_beta   90.00
_cell.angle_gamma   90.00
#
_symmetry.space_group_name_H-M   'P 1'
#
loop_
_entity.id
_entity.type
_entity.pdbx_description
1 polymer ?
#
loop_
_entity_poly.entity_id
_entity_poly.type
_entity_poly.pdbx_seq_one_letter_code
_entity_poly.pdbx_strand_id
1 'polypeptide(L)'
;MLGIAAMLASCSQNEELFTDKGNNTVQQVTFTLATDEKPQTRATVDGLRYVVAVYDEAGTTEVKQETTFENNSFTIMLPPGTYKCLFWADYGSTNYDATDLKSVKDLKSTEADANAEAFYASQSVKVSNGNQVNVTLNRAVAKVILRETDVLEPGSMTVTYSRPLSFNVADGTTTGTESDTKTLSIKNKIQGTTDSPVEIGSFYVLASADEANLDNFIIKYNEEEEKTISNVPVQANYQTYITGKYGAKVNQQFLIDVNTTWSTSDKEGKFLNVNGDYTLVNKSGSYDCIVLSSTGTSAVVACKTKQERAKNKEAAAAAAKAMGGRLVTFAEFKLLCDAGLIKDSTADYYCSDDGRCYYLHGTIGHDGVVESDLEYYVAFDITK
;
A
#
# COMPACT_ATOMS: atom_id res chain seq x y z
N MET A 1 -2.39 -46.75 -37.19
CA MET A 1 -2.34 -45.87 -36.03
C MET A 1 -3.00 -44.58 -36.41
N LEU A 2 -4.25 -44.39 -35.99
CA LEU A 2 -5.03 -43.19 -36.25
C LEU A 2 -4.74 -42.18 -35.14
N GLY A 3 -4.18 -41.02 -35.48
CA GLY A 3 -4.08 -39.89 -34.56
C GLY A 3 -5.42 -39.13 -34.57
N ILE A 4 -6.06 -39.07 -33.41
CA ILE A 4 -7.25 -38.24 -33.18
C ILE A 4 -6.79 -36.84 -32.84
N ALA A 5 -6.95 -35.90 -33.79
CA ALA A 5 -6.86 -34.47 -33.52
C ALA A 5 -8.17 -34.03 -32.84
N ALA A 6 -8.13 -33.74 -31.56
CA ALA A 6 -9.23 -33.11 -30.86
C ALA A 6 -9.26 -31.61 -31.23
N MET A 7 -10.13 -31.23 -32.14
CA MET A 7 -10.51 -29.83 -32.34
C MET A 7 -11.38 -29.39 -31.16
N LEU A 8 -10.87 -28.55 -30.30
CA LEU A 8 -11.68 -27.78 -29.36
C LEU A 8 -12.39 -26.67 -30.15
N ALA A 9 -13.63 -26.92 -30.56
CA ALA A 9 -14.52 -25.90 -31.07
C ALA A 9 -14.96 -25.01 -29.88
N SER A 10 -14.30 -23.88 -29.72
CA SER A 10 -14.82 -22.77 -28.89
C SER A 10 -16.00 -22.17 -29.67
N CYS A 11 -17.22 -22.42 -29.23
CA CYS A 11 -18.40 -21.73 -29.72
C CYS A 11 -18.36 -20.26 -29.32
N SER A 12 -17.93 -19.39 -30.21
CA SER A 12 -18.14 -17.95 -30.06
C SER A 12 -19.60 -17.63 -30.44
N GLN A 13 -20.43 -17.42 -29.41
CA GLN A 13 -21.77 -16.84 -29.61
C GLN A 13 -21.65 -15.33 -29.64
N ASN A 14 -21.23 -14.72 -30.73
CA ASN A 14 -21.45 -13.29 -30.98
C ASN A 14 -21.07 -12.86 -32.41
N GLU A 15 -21.43 -13.69 -33.42
CA GLU A 15 -21.30 -13.26 -34.82
C GLU A 15 -22.42 -12.28 -35.29
N GLU A 16 -23.44 -12.01 -34.47
CA GLU A 16 -24.58 -11.18 -34.87
C GLU A 16 -24.43 -9.67 -34.66
N LEU A 17 -23.34 -9.19 -34.05
CA LEU A 17 -23.15 -7.75 -33.75
C LEU A 17 -22.61 -6.92 -34.93
N PHE A 18 -22.27 -7.55 -36.07
CA PHE A 18 -21.59 -6.87 -37.17
C PHE A 18 -22.38 -6.83 -38.50
N THR A 19 -23.70 -6.82 -38.44
CA THR A 19 -24.53 -6.66 -39.64
C THR A 19 -24.90 -5.19 -39.89
N ASP A 20 -23.92 -4.32 -40.11
CA ASP A 20 -24.20 -3.05 -40.77
C ASP A 20 -23.41 -2.93 -42.08
N LYS A 21 -24.13 -2.54 -43.13
CA LYS A 21 -23.69 -2.57 -44.55
C LYS A 21 -22.76 -1.39 -44.87
N GLY A 22 -21.59 -1.35 -44.26
CA GLY A 22 -20.51 -0.47 -44.65
C GLY A 22 -19.23 -1.30 -44.81
N ASN A 23 -18.37 -0.95 -45.72
CA ASN A 23 -17.13 -1.62 -46.11
C ASN A 23 -16.19 -1.94 -44.93
N ASN A 24 -16.67 -2.75 -43.97
CA ASN A 24 -16.03 -3.10 -42.70
C ASN A 24 -15.13 -4.33 -42.85
N THR A 25 -14.06 -4.19 -43.63
CA THR A 25 -13.01 -5.20 -43.62
C THR A 25 -12.36 -5.24 -42.26
N VAL A 26 -12.56 -6.34 -41.50
CA VAL A 26 -11.88 -6.54 -40.22
C VAL A 26 -10.36 -6.38 -40.37
N GLN A 27 -9.74 -5.74 -39.40
CA GLN A 27 -8.32 -5.44 -39.40
C GLN A 27 -7.62 -6.29 -38.35
N GLN A 28 -6.43 -6.72 -38.64
CA GLN A 28 -5.57 -7.42 -37.67
C GLN A 28 -4.94 -6.40 -36.75
N VAL A 29 -5.14 -6.60 -35.44
CA VAL A 29 -4.48 -5.83 -34.40
C VAL A 29 -3.59 -6.76 -33.57
N THR A 30 -2.32 -6.45 -33.48
CA THR A 30 -1.36 -7.21 -32.66
C THR A 30 -0.99 -6.39 -31.45
N PHE A 31 -1.27 -6.92 -30.26
CA PHE A 31 -0.86 -6.38 -28.98
C PHE A 31 0.39 -7.10 -28.51
N THR A 32 1.41 -6.35 -28.09
CA THR A 32 2.61 -6.90 -27.44
C THR A 32 2.71 -6.29 -26.04
N LEU A 33 2.70 -7.13 -25.02
CA LEU A 33 2.67 -6.73 -23.61
C LEU A 33 4.08 -6.80 -23.03
N ALA A 34 4.45 -5.78 -22.26
CA ALA A 34 5.68 -5.77 -21.47
C ALA A 34 5.39 -5.20 -20.09
N THR A 35 6.03 -5.72 -19.05
CA THR A 35 5.99 -5.13 -17.72
C THR A 35 6.92 -3.92 -17.66
N ASP A 36 6.56 -2.90 -16.87
CA ASP A 36 7.40 -1.69 -16.67
C ASP A 36 8.70 -1.98 -15.86
N GLU A 37 8.99 -3.23 -15.61
CA GLU A 37 10.25 -3.60 -14.98
C GLU A 37 11.41 -3.32 -15.93
N LYS A 38 12.27 -2.37 -15.56
CA LYS A 38 13.66 -2.40 -16.02
C LYS A 38 14.21 -3.78 -15.69
N PRO A 39 14.71 -4.54 -16.67
CA PRO A 39 15.16 -5.90 -16.45
C PRO A 39 16.30 -5.88 -15.42
N GLN A 40 15.99 -6.08 -14.16
CA GLN A 40 16.95 -6.56 -13.20
C GLN A 40 17.10 -8.06 -13.49
N THR A 41 18.00 -8.38 -14.44
CA THR A 41 18.63 -9.69 -14.64
C THR A 41 17.90 -10.89 -14.00
N ARG A 42 16.63 -11.06 -14.30
CA ARG A 42 15.95 -12.34 -14.12
C ARG A 42 15.40 -12.75 -15.46
N ALA A 43 15.73 -13.98 -15.80
CA ALA A 43 15.19 -14.71 -16.93
C ALA A 43 13.71 -14.40 -17.13
N THR A 44 13.27 -14.37 -18.40
CA THR A 44 11.86 -14.49 -18.78
C THR A 44 11.15 -15.28 -17.71
N VAL A 45 10.21 -14.66 -17.02
CA VAL A 45 9.48 -15.31 -15.96
C VAL A 45 8.58 -16.34 -16.64
N ASP A 46 9.06 -17.56 -16.68
CA ASP A 46 8.31 -18.68 -17.23
C ASP A 46 7.01 -18.82 -16.42
N GLY A 47 5.87 -18.85 -17.10
CA GLY A 47 4.59 -19.17 -16.52
C GLY A 47 3.62 -18.00 -16.26
N LEU A 48 3.87 -16.79 -16.80
CA LEU A 48 2.87 -15.73 -16.79
C LEU A 48 1.68 -16.11 -17.68
N ARG A 49 0.49 -15.99 -17.09
CA ARG A 49 -0.75 -15.95 -17.85
C ARG A 49 -1.01 -14.52 -18.30
N TYR A 50 -1.38 -14.34 -19.56
CA TYR A 50 -1.81 -13.05 -20.10
C TYR A 50 -3.27 -13.14 -20.50
N VAL A 51 -4.04 -12.11 -20.21
CA VAL A 51 -5.46 -11.97 -20.59
C VAL A 51 -5.64 -10.61 -21.24
N VAL A 52 -6.35 -10.58 -22.36
CA VAL A 52 -6.82 -9.36 -23.00
C VAL A 52 -8.34 -9.39 -23.14
N ALA A 53 -9.01 -8.31 -22.77
CA ALA A 53 -10.43 -8.11 -23.03
C ALA A 53 -10.63 -6.81 -23.82
N VAL A 54 -11.34 -6.91 -24.93
CA VAL A 54 -11.65 -5.79 -25.83
C VAL A 54 -13.11 -5.42 -25.67
N TYR A 55 -13.37 -4.16 -25.38
CA TYR A 55 -14.70 -3.59 -25.23
C TYR A 55 -14.97 -2.56 -26.33
N ASP A 56 -16.25 -2.26 -26.54
CA ASP A 56 -16.68 -1.13 -27.36
C ASP A 56 -16.07 0.19 -26.88
N GLU A 57 -16.21 1.27 -27.64
CA GLU A 57 -15.68 2.60 -27.29
C GLU A 57 -16.18 3.11 -25.94
N ALA A 58 -17.45 2.81 -25.61
CA ALA A 58 -18.02 3.16 -24.31
C ALA A 58 -17.46 2.30 -23.16
N GLY A 59 -16.81 1.20 -23.46
CA GLY A 59 -16.30 0.24 -22.47
C GLY A 59 -17.42 -0.56 -21.81
N THR A 60 -18.57 -0.69 -22.43
CA THR A 60 -19.75 -1.35 -21.84
C THR A 60 -19.94 -2.78 -22.32
N THR A 61 -19.74 -3.00 -23.61
CA THR A 61 -19.96 -4.31 -24.25
C THR A 61 -18.62 -4.97 -24.53
N GLU A 62 -18.41 -6.17 -24.00
CA GLU A 62 -17.25 -6.99 -24.36
C GLU A 62 -17.40 -7.51 -25.79
N VAL A 63 -16.41 -7.22 -26.60
CA VAL A 63 -16.34 -7.64 -28.01
C VAL A 63 -15.57 -8.95 -28.15
N LYS A 64 -14.47 -9.07 -27.35
CA LYS A 64 -13.56 -10.22 -27.42
C LYS A 64 -12.75 -10.34 -26.14
N GLN A 65 -12.53 -11.58 -25.69
CA GLN A 65 -11.54 -11.90 -24.67
C GLN A 65 -10.67 -13.07 -25.11
N GLU A 66 -9.36 -12.97 -24.83
CA GLU A 66 -8.39 -14.03 -25.10
C GLU A 66 -7.41 -14.21 -23.95
N THR A 67 -6.94 -15.43 -23.77
CA THR A 67 -5.96 -15.79 -22.73
C THR A 67 -4.84 -16.62 -23.37
N THR A 68 -3.60 -16.36 -22.98
CA THR A 68 -2.42 -17.14 -23.37
C THR A 68 -1.46 -17.34 -22.21
N PHE A 69 -0.74 -18.46 -22.23
CA PHE A 69 0.37 -18.78 -21.31
C PHE A 69 1.69 -18.93 -22.06
N GLU A 70 1.69 -18.84 -23.39
CA GLU A 70 2.84 -19.20 -24.22
C GLU A 70 3.70 -17.98 -24.60
N ASN A 71 3.06 -16.83 -24.76
CA ASN A 71 3.75 -15.62 -25.19
C ASN A 71 3.02 -14.36 -24.69
N ASN A 72 3.65 -13.22 -24.80
CA ASN A 72 3.12 -11.92 -24.40
C ASN A 72 2.45 -11.16 -25.56
N SER A 73 1.95 -11.86 -26.57
CA SER A 73 1.39 -11.23 -27.76
C SER A 73 0.03 -11.84 -28.12
N PHE A 74 -0.90 -10.98 -28.51
CA PHE A 74 -2.22 -11.33 -29.01
C PHE A 74 -2.44 -10.76 -30.40
N THR A 75 -3.05 -11.53 -31.28
CA THR A 75 -3.47 -11.06 -32.60
C THR A 75 -4.97 -11.21 -32.73
N ILE A 76 -5.67 -10.08 -32.72
CA ILE A 76 -7.15 -10.03 -32.72
C ILE A 76 -7.65 -9.35 -33.97
N MET A 77 -8.69 -9.91 -34.59
CA MET A 77 -9.37 -9.34 -35.75
C MET A 77 -10.52 -8.44 -35.28
N LEU A 78 -10.45 -7.14 -35.57
CA LEU A 78 -11.45 -6.15 -35.19
C LEU A 78 -11.89 -5.30 -36.38
N PRO A 79 -13.17 -4.94 -36.49
CA PRO A 79 -13.62 -3.89 -37.43
C PRO A 79 -12.90 -2.55 -37.14
N PRO A 80 -12.80 -1.66 -38.13
CA PRO A 80 -12.37 -0.29 -37.88
C PRO A 80 -13.25 0.39 -36.83
N GLY A 81 -12.64 1.02 -35.83
CA GLY A 81 -13.36 1.64 -34.71
C GLY A 81 -12.40 2.00 -33.57
N THR A 82 -12.98 2.53 -32.50
CA THR A 82 -12.26 2.79 -31.24
C THR A 82 -12.71 1.77 -30.20
N TYR A 83 -11.76 1.20 -29.48
CA TYR A 83 -12.01 0.14 -28.50
C TYR A 83 -11.32 0.47 -27.18
N LYS A 84 -11.93 0.10 -26.07
CA LYS A 84 -11.26 0.01 -24.77
C LYS A 84 -10.70 -1.40 -24.59
N CYS A 85 -9.37 -1.48 -24.46
CA CYS A 85 -8.67 -2.74 -24.28
C CYS A 85 -8.13 -2.81 -22.86
N LEU A 86 -8.48 -3.88 -22.15
CA LEU A 86 -8.02 -4.17 -20.80
C LEU A 86 -7.03 -5.34 -20.87
N PHE A 87 -5.95 -5.26 -20.10
CA PHE A 87 -4.89 -6.25 -20.09
C PHE A 87 -4.56 -6.66 -18.67
N TRP A 88 -4.38 -7.94 -18.46
CA TRP A 88 -3.97 -8.54 -17.20
C TRP A 88 -2.86 -9.56 -17.43
N ALA A 89 -1.92 -9.63 -16.49
CA ALA A 89 -0.95 -10.72 -16.42
C ALA A 89 -0.70 -11.14 -14.98
N ASP A 90 -0.59 -12.44 -14.73
CA ASP A 90 -0.28 -13.02 -13.42
C ASP A 90 0.42 -14.37 -13.55
N TYR A 91 0.88 -14.91 -12.42
CA TYR A 91 1.53 -16.23 -12.37
C TYR A 91 0.53 -17.40 -12.31
N GLY A 92 -0.51 -17.35 -13.13
CA GLY A 92 -1.48 -18.42 -13.29
C GLY A 92 -2.77 -18.25 -12.49
N SER A 93 -3.70 -19.19 -12.70
CA SER A 93 -5.08 -19.08 -12.26
C SER A 93 -5.34 -19.42 -10.79
N THR A 94 -4.31 -19.68 -9.99
CA THR A 94 -4.48 -20.08 -8.59
C THR A 94 -4.62 -18.91 -7.63
N ASN A 95 -4.07 -17.75 -7.98
CA ASN A 95 -4.11 -16.57 -7.14
C ASN A 95 -5.24 -15.61 -7.52
N TYR A 96 -5.57 -15.53 -8.82
CA TYR A 96 -6.54 -14.57 -9.33
C TYR A 96 -7.51 -15.21 -10.32
N ASP A 97 -8.80 -14.86 -10.18
CA ASP A 97 -9.82 -15.10 -11.21
C ASP A 97 -9.91 -13.85 -12.11
N ALA A 98 -9.33 -13.94 -13.29
CA ALA A 98 -9.32 -12.91 -14.33
C ALA A 98 -10.32 -13.20 -15.47
N THR A 99 -11.43 -13.88 -15.18
CA THR A 99 -12.50 -14.12 -16.15
C THR A 99 -13.30 -12.85 -16.45
N ASP A 100 -13.30 -11.87 -15.55
CA ASP A 100 -13.81 -10.53 -15.78
C ASP A 100 -12.75 -9.50 -15.38
N LEU A 101 -12.15 -8.82 -16.37
CA LEU A 101 -11.11 -7.83 -16.12
C LEU A 101 -11.62 -6.53 -15.44
N LYS A 102 -12.92 -6.32 -15.36
CA LYS A 102 -13.50 -5.24 -14.56
C LYS A 102 -13.67 -5.63 -13.09
N SER A 103 -13.50 -6.90 -12.76
CA SER A 103 -13.63 -7.43 -11.41
C SER A 103 -12.73 -8.64 -11.20
N VAL A 104 -11.42 -8.49 -11.41
CA VAL A 104 -10.44 -9.54 -11.14
C VAL A 104 -10.47 -9.85 -9.65
N LYS A 105 -10.75 -11.10 -9.27
CA LYS A 105 -10.89 -11.52 -7.88
C LYS A 105 -9.61 -12.15 -7.36
N ASP A 106 -9.24 -11.79 -6.15
CA ASP A 106 -8.24 -12.51 -5.38
C ASP A 106 -8.86 -13.82 -4.83
N LEU A 107 -8.27 -14.96 -5.18
CA LEU A 107 -8.77 -16.30 -4.82
C LEU A 107 -8.34 -16.77 -3.42
N LYS A 108 -7.69 -15.90 -2.65
CA LYS A 108 -7.33 -16.15 -1.25
C LYS A 108 -6.40 -17.36 -1.05
N SER A 109 -5.10 -17.09 -1.00
CA SER A 109 -4.11 -18.06 -0.54
C SER A 109 -3.83 -17.87 0.95
N THR A 110 -3.84 -18.93 1.73
CA THR A 110 -3.49 -18.90 3.17
C THR A 110 -1.98 -18.79 3.40
N GLU A 111 -1.17 -19.16 2.42
CA GLU A 111 0.28 -19.07 2.49
C GLU A 111 0.78 -17.81 1.78
N ALA A 112 1.93 -17.32 2.25
CA ALA A 112 2.65 -16.28 1.53
C ALA A 112 3.17 -16.86 0.21
N ASP A 113 2.72 -16.31 -0.92
CA ASP A 113 3.06 -16.82 -2.24
C ASP A 113 4.05 -15.89 -2.92
N ALA A 114 5.25 -16.40 -3.22
CA ALA A 114 6.27 -15.68 -3.93
C ALA A 114 5.88 -15.35 -5.40
N ASN A 115 4.87 -16.03 -5.93
CA ASN A 115 4.41 -15.90 -7.31
C ASN A 115 3.05 -15.17 -7.45
N ALA A 116 2.63 -14.42 -6.44
CA ALA A 116 1.36 -13.70 -6.46
C ALA A 116 1.45 -12.28 -7.07
N GLU A 117 2.50 -11.99 -7.84
CA GLU A 117 2.56 -10.74 -8.61
C GLU A 117 1.52 -10.73 -9.72
N ALA A 118 0.92 -9.57 -9.94
CA ALA A 118 -0.05 -9.34 -10.99
C ALA A 118 0.14 -7.96 -11.61
N PHE A 119 -0.19 -7.85 -12.90
CA PHE A 119 0.04 -6.65 -13.69
C PHE A 119 -1.19 -6.33 -14.52
N TYR A 120 -1.42 -5.06 -14.80
CA TYR A 120 -2.56 -4.57 -15.55
C TYR A 120 -2.24 -3.39 -16.46
N ALA A 121 -3.05 -3.20 -17.47
CA ALA A 121 -3.13 -1.96 -18.24
C ALA A 121 -4.53 -1.75 -18.79
N SER A 122 -4.88 -0.49 -19.02
CA SER A 122 -6.10 -0.08 -19.70
C SER A 122 -5.73 0.94 -20.77
N GLN A 123 -6.14 0.70 -22.01
CA GLN A 123 -5.79 1.56 -23.14
C GLN A 123 -6.91 1.68 -24.16
N SER A 124 -7.17 2.90 -24.66
CA SER A 124 -8.03 3.09 -25.83
C SER A 124 -7.22 2.89 -27.11
N VAL A 125 -7.73 2.06 -27.99
CA VAL A 125 -7.07 1.70 -29.26
C VAL A 125 -7.99 2.03 -30.44
N LYS A 126 -7.49 2.84 -31.38
CA LYS A 126 -8.17 3.13 -32.63
C LYS A 126 -7.69 2.17 -33.72
N VAL A 127 -8.57 1.35 -34.20
CA VAL A 127 -8.33 0.39 -35.31
C VAL A 127 -8.67 1.05 -36.64
N SER A 128 -7.69 1.16 -37.54
CA SER A 128 -7.88 1.79 -38.87
C SER A 128 -7.25 1.01 -40.01
N ASN A 129 -6.00 0.57 -39.93
CA ASN A 129 -5.28 -0.13 -41.00
C ASN A 129 -4.24 -1.10 -40.43
N GLY A 130 -4.68 -2.13 -39.71
CA GLY A 130 -3.77 -3.11 -39.10
C GLY A 130 -2.75 -2.46 -38.15
N ASN A 131 -2.97 -2.61 -36.87
CA ASN A 131 -2.15 -1.91 -35.85
C ASN A 131 -1.25 -2.90 -35.13
N GLN A 132 -0.02 -2.44 -34.83
CA GLN A 132 0.79 -3.00 -33.76
C GLN A 132 0.70 -2.08 -32.56
N VAL A 133 0.34 -2.62 -31.40
CA VAL A 133 0.12 -1.86 -30.17
C VAL A 133 1.03 -2.43 -29.08
N ASN A 134 1.97 -1.63 -28.62
CA ASN A 134 2.78 -1.99 -27.47
C ASN A 134 2.09 -1.52 -26.20
N VAL A 135 1.96 -2.41 -25.23
CA VAL A 135 1.26 -2.18 -23.97
C VAL A 135 2.24 -2.37 -22.82
N THR A 136 2.39 -1.35 -22.01
CA THR A 136 3.16 -1.43 -20.76
C THR A 136 2.22 -1.78 -19.62
N LEU A 137 2.49 -2.87 -18.93
CA LEU A 137 1.74 -3.34 -17.78
C LEU A 137 2.34 -2.80 -16.49
N ASN A 138 1.50 -2.21 -15.64
CA ASN A 138 1.83 -1.77 -14.28
C ASN A 138 1.44 -2.85 -13.27
N ARG A 139 2.11 -2.93 -12.11
CA ARG A 139 1.67 -3.85 -11.06
C ARG A 139 0.31 -3.47 -10.51
N ALA A 140 -0.52 -4.48 -10.29
CA ALA A 140 -1.84 -4.38 -9.65
C ALA A 140 -1.78 -4.70 -8.15
N VAL A 141 -0.59 -4.95 -7.62
CA VAL A 141 -0.37 -5.40 -6.24
C VAL A 141 0.63 -4.51 -5.51
N ALA A 142 0.46 -4.42 -4.18
CA ALA A 142 1.49 -4.02 -3.25
C ALA A 142 2.15 -5.26 -2.65
N LYS A 143 3.40 -5.14 -2.20
CA LYS A 143 4.09 -6.16 -1.42
C LYS A 143 4.23 -5.70 0.02
N VAL A 144 3.74 -6.48 0.97
CA VAL A 144 3.93 -6.24 2.41
C VAL A 144 5.04 -7.15 2.91
N ILE A 145 6.02 -6.57 3.59
CA ILE A 145 7.25 -7.23 4.03
C ILE A 145 7.42 -6.99 5.52
N LEU A 146 7.54 -8.06 6.30
CA LEU A 146 7.76 -8.00 7.75
C LEU A 146 9.24 -8.21 8.04
N ARG A 147 9.81 -7.35 8.89
CA ARG A 147 11.23 -7.38 9.26
C ARG A 147 11.41 -7.38 10.78
N GLU A 148 12.23 -8.29 11.28
CA GLU A 148 12.61 -8.41 12.69
C GLU A 148 13.85 -7.57 13.00
N THR A 149 13.85 -6.90 14.14
CA THR A 149 14.97 -6.10 14.66
C THR A 149 15.60 -6.67 15.92
N ASP A 150 15.24 -7.87 16.30
CA ASP A 150 15.76 -8.57 17.46
C ASP A 150 15.92 -10.08 17.15
N VAL A 151 15.99 -10.89 18.15
CA VAL A 151 16.01 -12.34 18.03
C VAL A 151 14.58 -12.86 17.93
N LEU A 152 14.30 -13.65 16.88
CA LEU A 152 13.05 -14.38 16.73
C LEU A 152 13.37 -15.88 16.56
N GLU A 153 12.83 -16.70 17.46
CA GLU A 153 13.03 -18.15 17.41
C GLU A 153 12.15 -18.79 16.30
N PRO A 154 12.43 -20.02 15.88
CA PRO A 154 11.57 -20.74 14.94
C PRO A 154 10.13 -20.85 15.44
N GLY A 155 9.16 -20.69 14.53
CA GLY A 155 7.75 -20.70 14.88
C GLY A 155 6.83 -20.34 13.72
N SER A 156 5.62 -19.94 14.04
CA SER A 156 4.61 -19.52 13.08
C SER A 156 4.13 -18.10 13.40
N MET A 157 4.01 -17.28 12.36
CA MET A 157 3.42 -15.96 12.48
C MET A 157 2.18 -15.88 11.59
N THR A 158 1.07 -15.44 12.16
CA THR A 158 -0.13 -15.13 11.39
C THR A 158 -0.30 -13.63 11.26
N VAL A 159 -0.72 -13.19 10.08
CA VAL A 159 -1.06 -11.80 9.77
C VAL A 159 -2.48 -11.77 9.28
N THR A 160 -3.38 -11.19 10.06
CA THR A 160 -4.79 -10.99 9.70
C THR A 160 -5.01 -9.54 9.31
N TYR A 161 -5.72 -9.29 8.21
CA TYR A 161 -5.99 -7.94 7.71
C TYR A 161 -7.25 -7.94 6.84
N SER A 162 -7.80 -6.75 6.59
CA SER A 162 -8.88 -6.57 5.62
C SER A 162 -8.29 -6.40 4.22
N ARG A 163 -8.40 -7.43 3.38
CA ARG A 163 -7.91 -7.40 1.99
C ARG A 163 -8.97 -6.88 1.04
N PRO A 164 -8.61 -6.22 -0.07
CA PRO A 164 -9.53 -5.98 -1.18
C PRO A 164 -10.03 -7.28 -1.81
N LEU A 165 -11.30 -7.31 -2.19
CA LEU A 165 -11.94 -8.48 -2.82
C LEU A 165 -11.65 -8.57 -4.33
N SER A 166 -11.65 -7.45 -5.02
CA SER A 166 -11.45 -7.41 -6.46
C SER A 166 -10.73 -6.15 -6.92
N PHE A 167 -10.16 -6.25 -8.12
CA PHE A 167 -9.46 -5.17 -8.81
C PHE A 167 -10.12 -4.90 -10.17
N ASN A 168 -10.41 -3.63 -10.46
CA ASN A 168 -10.93 -3.20 -11.74
C ASN A 168 -9.79 -2.73 -12.65
N VAL A 169 -9.49 -3.47 -13.70
CA VAL A 169 -8.43 -3.15 -14.66
C VAL A 169 -8.73 -1.86 -15.44
N ALA A 170 -10.01 -1.49 -15.61
CA ALA A 170 -10.37 -0.32 -16.42
C ALA A 170 -9.91 1.01 -15.81
N ASP A 171 -9.84 1.09 -14.49
CA ASP A 171 -9.51 2.31 -13.73
C ASP A 171 -8.41 2.13 -12.67
N GLY A 172 -7.92 0.88 -12.47
CA GLY A 172 -6.87 0.59 -11.51
C GLY A 172 -7.31 0.68 -10.04
N THR A 173 -8.60 0.49 -9.76
CA THR A 173 -9.16 0.58 -8.41
C THR A 173 -9.48 -0.79 -7.82
N THR A 174 -9.45 -0.86 -6.49
CA THR A 174 -9.91 -2.03 -5.74
C THR A 174 -11.31 -1.81 -5.19
N THR A 175 -12.09 -2.89 -5.03
CA THR A 175 -13.45 -2.82 -4.47
C THR A 175 -13.72 -3.93 -3.47
N GLY A 176 -14.57 -3.62 -2.49
CA GLY A 176 -14.94 -4.53 -1.41
C GLY A 176 -13.78 -4.89 -0.51
N THR A 177 -14.06 -5.43 0.65
CA THR A 177 -13.06 -5.93 1.59
C THR A 177 -13.56 -7.17 2.32
N GLU A 178 -12.65 -8.07 2.65
CA GLU A 178 -12.92 -9.17 3.58
C GLU A 178 -11.70 -9.45 4.45
N SER A 179 -11.90 -10.10 5.60
CA SER A 179 -10.81 -10.54 6.44
C SER A 179 -10.04 -11.70 5.80
N ASP A 180 -8.74 -11.59 5.77
CA ASP A 180 -7.82 -12.65 5.34
C ASP A 180 -6.72 -12.87 6.37
N THR A 181 -6.14 -14.08 6.37
CA THR A 181 -5.04 -14.43 7.27
C THR A 181 -3.94 -15.12 6.48
N LYS A 182 -2.75 -14.55 6.50
CA LYS A 182 -1.53 -15.16 5.95
C LYS A 182 -0.74 -15.82 7.06
N THR A 183 -0.16 -16.98 6.77
CA THR A 183 0.72 -17.70 7.68
C THR A 183 2.15 -17.68 7.15
N LEU A 184 3.08 -17.22 7.99
CA LEU A 184 4.51 -17.20 7.72
C LEU A 184 5.19 -18.23 8.62
N SER A 185 5.85 -19.22 8.01
CA SER A 185 6.60 -20.25 8.73
C SER A 185 8.05 -19.82 8.94
N ILE A 186 8.44 -19.60 10.18
CA ILE A 186 9.81 -19.23 10.57
C ILE A 186 10.57 -20.53 10.87
N LYS A 187 11.31 -21.03 9.89
CA LYS A 187 12.01 -22.33 9.99
C LYS A 187 13.31 -22.24 10.78
N ASN A 188 13.97 -21.09 10.72
CA ASN A 188 15.28 -20.85 11.35
C ASN A 188 15.21 -19.65 12.27
N LYS A 189 16.06 -19.63 13.29
CA LYS A 189 16.26 -18.49 14.15
C LYS A 189 16.68 -17.26 13.33
N ILE A 190 15.93 -16.15 13.51
CA ILE A 190 16.23 -14.86 12.92
C ILE A 190 16.99 -14.02 13.95
N GLN A 191 18.01 -13.29 13.50
CA GLN A 191 18.79 -12.36 14.32
C GLN A 191 18.89 -11.03 13.59
N GLY A 192 17.92 -10.16 13.80
CA GLY A 192 17.91 -8.80 13.29
C GLY A 192 18.49 -7.80 14.29
N THR A 193 18.75 -6.59 13.82
CA THR A 193 19.05 -5.43 14.65
C THR A 193 18.31 -4.22 14.09
N THR A 194 18.20 -3.14 14.87
CA THR A 194 17.60 -1.89 14.38
C THR A 194 18.30 -1.35 13.13
N ASP A 195 19.62 -1.48 13.08
CA ASP A 195 20.42 -1.00 11.94
C ASP A 195 20.46 -1.99 10.76
N SER A 196 20.11 -3.25 11.01
CA SER A 196 20.10 -4.32 10.02
C SER A 196 18.94 -5.27 10.29
N PRO A 197 17.71 -4.85 9.99
CA PRO A 197 16.53 -5.69 10.16
C PRO A 197 16.54 -6.85 9.17
N VAL A 198 16.02 -8.01 9.59
CA VAL A 198 15.98 -9.23 8.79
C VAL A 198 14.55 -9.55 8.38
N GLU A 199 14.32 -9.82 7.09
CA GLU A 199 13.00 -10.22 6.59
C GLU A 199 12.55 -11.53 7.24
N ILE A 200 11.34 -11.50 7.83
CA ILE A 200 10.62 -12.67 8.33
C ILE A 200 9.90 -13.35 7.16
N GLY A 201 9.25 -12.56 6.33
CA GLY A 201 8.51 -13.00 5.18
C GLY A 201 7.70 -11.86 4.56
N SER A 202 7.04 -12.15 3.46
CA SER A 202 6.31 -11.16 2.69
C SER A 202 5.12 -11.80 1.99
N PHE A 203 4.13 -10.97 1.63
CA PHE A 203 2.98 -11.37 0.83
C PHE A 203 2.50 -10.23 -0.06
N TYR A 204 1.71 -10.57 -1.07
CA TYR A 204 1.13 -9.61 -2.00
C TYR A 204 -0.34 -9.37 -1.67
N VAL A 205 -0.81 -8.17 -1.98
CA VAL A 205 -2.20 -7.76 -1.84
C VAL A 205 -2.60 -6.90 -3.04
N LEU A 206 -3.79 -7.13 -3.59
CA LEU A 206 -4.35 -6.23 -4.60
C LEU A 206 -4.39 -4.81 -4.04
N ALA A 207 -3.93 -3.84 -4.82
CA ALA A 207 -3.86 -2.46 -4.39
C ALA A 207 -4.27 -1.51 -5.51
N SER A 208 -4.93 -0.42 -5.15
CA SER A 208 -5.28 0.66 -6.09
C SER A 208 -4.03 1.42 -6.54
N ALA A 209 -4.14 2.12 -7.67
CA ALA A 209 -3.13 3.06 -8.12
C ALA A 209 -2.92 4.21 -7.13
N ASP A 210 -3.97 4.58 -6.39
CA ASP A 210 -3.91 5.53 -5.27
C ASP A 210 -3.59 4.81 -3.95
N GLU A 211 -2.94 5.53 -3.02
CA GLU A 211 -2.63 5.01 -1.69
C GLU A 211 -3.91 4.68 -0.90
N ALA A 212 -3.89 3.53 -0.25
CA ALA A 212 -4.93 3.08 0.67
C ALA A 212 -4.30 2.45 1.91
N ASN A 213 -5.07 2.20 2.96
CA ASN A 213 -4.60 1.49 4.14
C ASN A 213 -5.23 0.10 4.23
N LEU A 214 -4.45 -0.87 4.71
CA LEU A 214 -5.01 -2.15 5.16
C LEU A 214 -5.56 -1.97 6.57
N ASP A 215 -6.87 -2.16 6.70
CA ASP A 215 -7.55 -2.12 7.98
C ASP A 215 -7.39 -3.43 8.75
N ASN A 216 -7.58 -3.37 10.08
CA ASN A 216 -7.56 -4.53 10.97
C ASN A 216 -6.29 -5.36 10.83
N PHE A 217 -5.13 -4.71 10.70
CA PHE A 217 -3.86 -5.40 10.54
C PHE A 217 -3.38 -5.92 11.90
N ILE A 218 -3.49 -7.23 12.10
CA ILE A 218 -3.19 -7.90 13.36
C ILE A 218 -2.11 -8.95 13.11
N ILE A 219 -1.07 -8.94 13.92
CA ILE A 219 0.01 -9.92 13.88
C ILE A 219 0.00 -10.75 15.16
N LYS A 220 0.14 -12.06 15.03
CA LYS A 220 0.30 -13.00 16.13
C LYS A 220 1.49 -13.92 15.84
N TYR A 221 2.45 -13.96 16.75
CA TYR A 221 3.60 -14.86 16.69
C TYR A 221 3.41 -16.00 17.72
N ASN A 222 3.35 -17.22 17.23
CA ASN A 222 3.03 -18.41 18.05
C ASN A 222 1.76 -18.20 18.90
N GLU A 223 1.83 -18.47 20.19
CA GLU A 223 0.77 -18.23 21.17
C GLU A 223 0.90 -16.90 21.92
N GLU A 224 1.77 -15.99 21.43
CA GLU A 224 1.94 -14.66 22.01
C GLU A 224 0.68 -13.79 21.80
N GLU A 225 0.62 -12.66 22.49
CA GLU A 225 -0.48 -11.71 22.35
C GLU A 225 -0.53 -11.10 20.93
N GLU A 226 -1.74 -10.86 20.47
CA GLU A 226 -1.99 -10.20 19.20
C GLU A 226 -1.53 -8.74 19.23
N LYS A 227 -0.91 -8.30 18.14
CA LYS A 227 -0.40 -6.94 17.96
C LYS A 227 -1.13 -6.29 16.81
N THR A 228 -1.87 -5.23 17.10
CA THR A 228 -2.57 -4.45 16.07
C THR A 228 -1.66 -3.34 15.57
N ILE A 229 -1.54 -3.23 14.26
CA ILE A 229 -0.82 -2.17 13.57
C ILE A 229 -1.83 -1.34 12.78
N SER A 230 -1.94 -0.06 13.09
CA SER A 230 -2.87 0.84 12.39
C SER A 230 -2.20 1.47 11.17
N ASN A 231 -3.02 1.84 10.17
CA ASN A 231 -2.59 2.62 9.02
C ASN A 231 -1.42 1.98 8.25
N VAL A 232 -1.55 0.71 7.87
CA VAL A 232 -0.58 0.03 7.00
C VAL A 232 -0.83 0.47 5.55
N PRO A 233 -0.02 1.39 4.99
CA PRO A 233 -0.26 1.92 3.67
C PRO A 233 0.09 0.88 2.60
N VAL A 234 -0.76 0.80 1.58
CA VAL A 234 -0.54 -0.02 0.39
C VAL A 234 -0.91 0.77 -0.86
N GLN A 235 -0.13 0.60 -1.90
CA GLN A 235 -0.37 1.19 -3.21
C GLN A 235 0.18 0.25 -4.27
N ALA A 236 -0.47 0.15 -5.40
CA ALA A 236 0.00 -0.65 -6.52
C ALA A 236 1.44 -0.27 -6.91
N ASN A 237 2.26 -1.27 -7.14
CA ASN A 237 3.68 -1.11 -7.47
C ASN A 237 4.58 -0.57 -6.33
N TYR A 238 4.13 -0.64 -5.05
CA TYR A 238 4.94 -0.22 -3.90
C TYR A 238 5.19 -1.40 -2.96
N GLN A 239 6.28 -1.31 -2.19
CA GLN A 239 6.62 -2.24 -1.12
C GLN A 239 6.44 -1.56 0.23
N THR A 240 5.64 -2.15 1.11
CA THR A 240 5.45 -1.67 2.48
C THR A 240 6.22 -2.57 3.43
N TYR A 241 7.18 -2.00 4.13
CA TYR A 241 7.98 -2.68 5.15
C TYR A 241 7.42 -2.39 6.53
N ILE A 242 7.16 -3.43 7.31
CA ILE A 242 6.76 -3.32 8.71
C ILE A 242 7.91 -3.89 9.54
N THR A 243 8.64 -3.00 10.19
CA THR A 243 9.87 -3.33 10.89
C THR A 243 9.66 -3.19 12.39
N GLY A 244 9.99 -4.22 13.17
CA GLY A 244 9.82 -4.19 14.63
C GLY A 244 10.28 -5.46 15.32
N LYS A 245 9.91 -5.59 16.60
CA LYS A 245 10.22 -6.76 17.44
C LYS A 245 8.98 -7.62 17.60
N TYR A 246 8.84 -8.65 16.81
CA TYR A 246 7.64 -9.48 16.79
C TYR A 246 7.55 -10.45 17.97
N GLY A 247 8.69 -10.94 18.47
CA GLY A 247 8.78 -11.84 19.62
C GLY A 247 8.73 -11.19 20.99
N ALA A 248 8.72 -9.83 21.10
CA ALA A 248 8.72 -9.16 22.40
C ALA A 248 7.31 -9.10 23.02
N LYS A 249 7.24 -9.18 24.36
CA LYS A 249 5.98 -9.31 25.12
C LYS A 249 5.33 -7.98 25.51
N VAL A 250 6.02 -6.85 25.42
CA VAL A 250 5.54 -5.55 25.93
C VAL A 250 6.03 -4.39 25.05
N ASN A 251 5.17 -3.38 24.86
CA ASN A 251 5.45 -2.06 24.24
C ASN A 251 6.28 -2.14 22.96
N GLN A 252 5.63 -2.50 21.87
CA GLN A 252 6.30 -2.66 20.58
C GLN A 252 6.06 -1.47 19.69
N GLN A 253 7.15 -0.97 19.13
CA GLN A 253 7.14 0.02 18.08
C GLN A 253 7.34 -0.71 16.75
N PHE A 254 6.45 -0.43 15.80
CA PHE A 254 6.61 -0.86 14.42
C PHE A 254 6.89 0.36 13.56
N LEU A 255 7.99 0.32 12.83
CA LEU A 255 8.31 1.30 11.82
C LEU A 255 7.72 0.83 10.49
N ILE A 256 6.95 1.69 9.84
CA ILE A 256 6.41 1.41 8.51
C ILE A 256 7.19 2.23 7.48
N ASP A 257 7.84 1.54 6.56
CA ASP A 257 8.58 2.11 5.44
C ASP A 257 7.89 1.77 4.14
N VAL A 258 7.79 2.71 3.20
CA VAL A 258 7.27 2.44 1.86
C VAL A 258 8.34 2.69 0.82
N ASN A 259 8.63 1.69 0.00
CA ASN A 259 9.54 1.79 -1.12
C ASN A 259 8.74 1.96 -2.42
N THR A 260 8.88 3.13 -3.03
CA THR A 260 8.15 3.53 -4.23
C THR A 260 8.77 3.05 -5.53
N THR A 261 9.98 2.47 -5.49
CA THR A 261 10.71 2.06 -6.70
C THR A 261 10.69 0.56 -6.96
N TRP A 262 10.00 -0.22 -6.11
CA TRP A 262 10.05 -1.69 -6.11
C TRP A 262 11.49 -2.24 -6.07
N SER A 263 12.41 -1.46 -5.58
CA SER A 263 13.85 -1.77 -5.51
C SER A 263 14.17 -2.48 -4.19
N THR A 264 15.19 -3.29 -4.17
CA THR A 264 15.72 -3.91 -2.95
C THR A 264 16.55 -2.93 -2.10
N SER A 265 16.68 -1.68 -2.51
CA SER A 265 17.42 -0.67 -1.75
C SER A 265 16.48 0.14 -0.84
N ASP A 266 16.74 0.13 0.45
CA ASP A 266 15.96 0.76 1.53
C ASP A 266 15.94 2.31 1.51
N LYS A 267 15.94 2.96 0.34
CA LYS A 267 16.32 4.37 0.28
C LYS A 267 15.21 5.39 0.07
N GLU A 268 13.96 4.99 -0.16
CA GLU A 268 12.90 5.97 -0.42
C GLU A 268 11.63 5.69 0.38
N GLY A 269 11.21 6.71 1.11
CA GLY A 269 9.90 6.82 1.73
C GLY A 269 9.69 5.99 3.00
N LYS A 270 10.06 6.55 4.15
CA LYS A 270 9.73 5.97 5.46
C LYS A 270 8.45 6.59 6.00
N PHE A 271 7.38 5.80 6.14
CA PHE A 271 6.22 6.22 6.91
C PHE A 271 6.36 5.74 8.34
N LEU A 272 6.18 6.65 9.28
CA LEU A 272 6.00 6.28 10.68
C LEU A 272 4.52 6.00 10.91
N ASN A 273 4.23 4.96 11.69
CA ASN A 273 2.86 4.62 12.02
C ASN A 273 2.18 5.77 12.80
N VAL A 274 1.22 6.44 12.22
CA VAL A 274 0.46 7.51 12.87
C VAL A 274 -0.22 6.95 14.12
N ASN A 275 -0.14 7.70 15.23
CA ASN A 275 -0.49 7.30 16.59
C ASN A 275 0.40 6.18 17.17
N GLY A 276 1.46 5.78 16.47
CA GLY A 276 2.47 4.87 17.01
C GLY A 276 3.52 5.58 17.87
N ASP A 277 4.14 4.81 18.73
CA ASP A 277 5.23 5.27 19.60
C ASP A 277 6.51 5.49 18.79
N TYR A 278 7.25 6.53 19.11
CA TYR A 278 8.51 6.87 18.47
C TYR A 278 9.54 7.40 19.49
N THR A 279 10.72 6.83 19.50
CA THR A 279 11.83 7.37 20.30
C THR A 279 12.70 8.27 19.44
N LEU A 280 12.62 9.57 19.65
CA LEU A 280 13.49 10.53 18.99
C LEU A 280 14.81 10.67 19.77
N VAL A 281 15.92 10.45 19.10
CA VAL A 281 17.25 10.74 19.64
C VAL A 281 17.89 11.83 18.79
N ASN A 282 18.25 12.94 19.42
CA ASN A 282 18.97 14.05 18.79
C ASN A 282 20.09 14.57 19.69
N LYS A 283 20.75 15.65 19.28
CA LYS A 283 21.87 16.25 20.05
C LYS A 283 21.46 16.75 21.43
N SER A 284 20.18 17.01 21.65
CA SER A 284 19.66 17.56 22.90
C SER A 284 19.18 16.48 23.88
N GLY A 285 18.98 15.24 23.42
CA GLY A 285 18.55 14.14 24.27
C GLY A 285 17.78 13.05 23.55
N SER A 286 17.15 12.19 24.34
CA SER A 286 16.23 11.15 23.89
C SER A 286 14.82 11.46 24.41
N TYR A 287 13.83 11.42 23.52
CA TYR A 287 12.46 11.81 23.81
C TYR A 287 11.49 10.68 23.42
N ASP A 288 10.57 10.37 24.31
CA ASP A 288 9.46 9.46 24.03
C ASP A 288 8.33 10.25 23.36
N CYS A 289 8.04 9.91 22.11
CA CYS A 289 7.14 10.66 21.26
C CYS A 289 6.02 9.78 20.71
N ILE A 290 4.99 10.43 20.17
CA ILE A 290 3.95 9.84 19.34
C ILE A 290 4.05 10.43 17.94
N VAL A 291 3.77 9.62 16.92
CA VAL A 291 3.70 10.08 15.53
C VAL A 291 2.35 10.74 15.28
N LEU A 292 2.34 12.04 14.99
CA LEU A 292 1.13 12.80 14.70
C LEU A 292 0.74 12.75 13.21
N SER A 293 1.72 12.79 12.33
CA SER A 293 1.52 12.65 10.89
C SER A 293 2.77 12.08 10.24
N SER A 294 2.60 11.41 9.11
CA SER A 294 3.72 10.86 8.35
C SER A 294 3.44 10.89 6.86
N THR A 295 4.45 11.26 6.09
CA THR A 295 4.47 11.17 4.62
C THR A 295 5.71 10.36 4.21
N GLY A 296 5.82 10.02 2.92
CA GLY A 296 6.97 9.28 2.40
C GLY A 296 8.33 9.93 2.68
N THR A 297 8.36 11.25 2.88
CA THR A 297 9.60 12.03 3.01
C THR A 297 9.71 12.77 4.34
N SER A 298 8.64 12.89 5.12
CA SER A 298 8.62 13.64 6.37
C SER A 298 7.64 13.06 7.38
N ALA A 299 7.86 13.35 8.64
CA ALA A 299 6.90 13.05 9.69
C ALA A 299 6.91 14.16 10.75
N VAL A 300 5.81 14.31 11.46
CA VAL A 300 5.71 15.12 12.67
C VAL A 300 5.52 14.19 13.85
N VAL A 301 6.40 14.27 14.82
CA VAL A 301 6.27 13.55 16.09
C VAL A 301 6.21 14.55 17.24
N ALA A 302 5.46 14.24 18.29
CA ALA A 302 5.40 15.10 19.47
C ALA A 302 5.76 14.30 20.73
N CYS A 303 6.40 14.96 21.70
CA CYS A 303 6.63 14.37 23.01
C CYS A 303 5.32 13.89 23.62
N LYS A 304 5.28 12.67 24.15
CA LYS A 304 4.14 12.15 24.91
C LYS A 304 3.97 12.84 26.27
N THR A 305 5.06 13.38 26.79
CA THR A 305 5.06 14.09 28.08
C THR A 305 5.08 15.58 27.82
N LYS A 306 4.16 16.29 28.48
CA LYS A 306 4.19 17.75 28.54
C LYS A 306 5.48 18.24 29.20
N GLN A 307 5.93 19.41 28.78
CA GLN A 307 7.11 20.06 29.32
C GLN A 307 6.75 20.94 30.52
N GLU A 308 7.75 21.25 31.33
CA GLU A 308 7.58 22.14 32.49
C GLU A 308 7.06 23.52 32.08
N ARG A 309 6.45 24.21 33.05
CA ARG A 309 5.84 25.51 32.82
C ARG A 309 6.83 26.55 32.33
N ALA A 310 6.46 27.24 31.29
CA ALA A 310 7.20 28.38 30.77
C ALA A 310 6.51 29.70 31.14
N LYS A 311 7.32 30.71 31.37
CA LYS A 311 6.87 32.04 31.80
C LYS A 311 5.93 32.71 30.79
N ASN A 312 6.18 32.50 29.51
CA ASN A 312 5.38 32.98 28.41
C ASN A 312 5.62 32.12 27.16
N LYS A 313 4.90 32.39 26.09
CA LYS A 313 4.97 31.62 24.84
C LYS A 313 6.39 31.69 24.21
N GLU A 314 7.06 32.82 24.27
CA GLU A 314 8.40 33.01 23.72
C GLU A 314 9.42 32.13 24.45
N ALA A 315 9.31 32.05 25.80
CA ALA A 315 10.13 31.17 26.61
C ALA A 315 9.86 29.69 26.31
N ALA A 316 8.59 29.29 26.15
CA ALA A 316 8.20 27.95 25.75
C ALA A 316 8.77 27.61 24.34
N ALA A 317 8.63 28.51 23.39
CA ALA A 317 9.17 28.32 22.04
C ALA A 317 10.70 28.23 22.02
N ALA A 318 11.39 29.03 22.83
CA ALA A 318 12.85 28.96 22.98
C ALA A 318 13.29 27.64 23.59
N ALA A 319 12.58 27.14 24.62
CA ALA A 319 12.85 25.85 25.25
C ALA A 319 12.60 24.68 24.27
N ALA A 320 11.50 24.69 23.52
CA ALA A 320 11.22 23.71 22.50
C ALA A 320 12.31 23.68 21.40
N LYS A 321 12.79 24.87 20.98
CA LYS A 321 13.89 25.00 20.03
C LYS A 321 15.22 24.45 20.62
N ALA A 322 15.46 24.64 21.90
CA ALA A 322 16.65 24.08 22.57
C ALA A 322 16.62 22.55 22.60
N MET A 323 15.44 21.94 22.61
CA MET A 323 15.24 20.50 22.45
C MET A 323 15.42 20.03 21.00
N GLY A 324 15.55 20.95 20.04
CA GLY A 324 15.64 20.65 18.61
C GLY A 324 14.27 20.55 17.91
N GLY A 325 13.20 20.96 18.59
CA GLY A 325 11.83 20.93 18.10
C GLY A 325 11.18 22.32 18.05
N ARG A 326 9.87 22.34 18.05
CA ARG A 326 9.00 23.54 18.12
C ARG A 326 7.77 23.27 19.00
N LEU A 327 7.05 24.31 19.35
CA LEU A 327 5.73 24.12 19.96
C LEU A 327 4.80 23.41 18.96
N VAL A 328 3.90 22.58 19.49
CA VAL A 328 2.81 22.00 18.69
C VAL A 328 1.91 23.10 18.13
N THR A 329 1.38 22.87 16.92
CA THR A 329 0.29 23.68 16.36
C THR A 329 -1.02 23.34 17.04
N PHE A 330 -2.07 24.15 16.84
CA PHE A 330 -3.42 23.81 17.33
C PHE A 330 -3.93 22.50 16.73
N ALA A 331 -3.67 22.24 15.46
CA ALA A 331 -4.04 20.99 14.81
C ALA A 331 -3.34 19.78 15.46
N GLU A 332 -2.06 19.90 15.77
CA GLU A 332 -1.28 18.86 16.46
C GLU A 332 -1.70 18.67 17.90
N PHE A 333 -2.04 19.77 18.61
CA PHE A 333 -2.63 19.70 19.96
C PHE A 333 -3.92 18.89 19.97
N LYS A 334 -4.78 19.09 18.96
CA LYS A 334 -6.00 18.32 18.80
C LYS A 334 -5.72 16.83 18.61
N LEU A 335 -4.70 16.47 17.81
CA LEU A 335 -4.30 15.08 17.63
C LEU A 335 -3.78 14.45 18.95
N LEU A 336 -3.08 15.22 19.80
CA LEU A 336 -2.67 14.76 21.12
C LEU A 336 -3.85 14.51 22.05
N CYS A 337 -4.89 15.33 21.99
CA CYS A 337 -6.16 15.11 22.71
C CYS A 337 -6.85 13.84 22.22
N ASP A 338 -6.97 13.68 20.90
CA ASP A 338 -7.62 12.52 20.27
C ASP A 338 -6.87 11.21 20.61
N ALA A 339 -5.54 11.27 20.75
CA ALA A 339 -4.69 10.16 21.19
C ALA A 339 -4.75 9.89 22.71
N GLY A 340 -5.53 10.69 23.48
CA GLY A 340 -5.69 10.54 24.93
C GLY A 340 -4.45 10.91 25.76
N LEU A 341 -3.47 11.59 25.17
CA LEU A 341 -2.26 12.06 25.87
C LEU A 341 -2.53 13.33 26.65
N ILE A 342 -3.43 14.18 26.19
CA ILE A 342 -3.96 15.32 26.93
C ILE A 342 -5.30 14.89 27.52
N LYS A 343 -5.33 14.77 28.83
CA LYS A 343 -6.54 14.42 29.57
C LYS A 343 -7.36 15.67 29.88
N ASP A 344 -8.67 15.48 30.03
CA ASP A 344 -9.57 16.54 30.52
C ASP A 344 -9.03 17.12 31.82
N SER A 345 -8.62 18.38 31.79
CA SER A 345 -8.00 19.06 32.91
C SER A 345 -8.21 20.58 32.78
N THR A 346 -8.03 21.29 33.88
CA THR A 346 -8.03 22.76 33.90
C THR A 346 -6.70 23.39 33.50
N ALA A 347 -5.75 22.58 32.99
CA ALA A 347 -4.45 23.08 32.56
C ALA A 347 -4.54 23.63 31.13
N ASP A 348 -3.90 24.78 30.91
CA ASP A 348 -3.78 25.44 29.62
C ASP A 348 -2.40 25.17 29.03
N TYR A 349 -2.31 25.17 27.70
CA TYR A 349 -1.12 24.84 26.95
C TYR A 349 -0.78 25.88 25.89
N TYR A 350 0.49 26.20 25.72
CA TYR A 350 0.96 27.03 24.60
C TYR A 350 1.01 26.24 23.29
N CYS A 351 0.41 26.84 22.24
CA CYS A 351 0.55 26.40 20.86
C CYS A 351 1.30 27.44 20.02
N SER A 352 1.81 27.04 18.85
CA SER A 352 2.64 27.89 18.00
C SER A 352 1.85 28.87 17.13
N ASP A 353 0.58 28.59 16.83
CA ASP A 353 -0.13 29.21 15.71
C ASP A 353 -0.46 30.69 15.93
N ASP A 354 -1.30 31.00 16.91
CA ASP A 354 -1.96 32.31 16.99
C ASP A 354 -1.74 33.07 18.30
N GLY A 355 -0.84 32.58 19.16
CA GLY A 355 -0.57 33.19 20.47
C GLY A 355 -1.61 32.89 21.54
N ARG A 356 -2.57 32.04 21.26
CA ARG A 356 -3.59 31.61 22.23
C ARG A 356 -3.12 30.44 23.05
N CYS A 357 -3.72 30.28 24.22
CA CYS A 357 -3.59 29.09 25.04
C CYS A 357 -4.80 28.19 24.82
N TYR A 358 -4.57 26.88 24.79
CA TYR A 358 -5.61 25.89 24.55
C TYR A 358 -5.74 24.96 25.75
N TYR A 359 -6.96 24.51 26.02
CA TYR A 359 -7.28 23.58 27.08
C TYR A 359 -8.27 22.52 26.61
N LEU A 360 -8.32 21.40 27.30
CA LEU A 360 -9.33 20.36 27.12
C LEU A 360 -10.19 20.27 28.38
N HIS A 361 -11.47 20.66 28.27
CA HIS A 361 -12.45 20.53 29.35
C HIS A 361 -13.78 20.06 28.75
N GLY A 362 -13.90 18.73 28.55
CA GLY A 362 -14.98 18.11 27.80
C GLY A 362 -14.92 18.43 26.29
N THR A 363 -14.58 19.67 25.94
CA THR A 363 -14.31 20.13 24.58
C THR A 363 -13.02 20.97 24.57
N ILE A 364 -12.38 21.05 23.40
CA ILE A 364 -11.21 21.91 23.24
C ILE A 364 -11.68 23.36 23.20
N GLY A 365 -11.19 24.16 24.15
CA GLY A 365 -11.40 25.59 24.21
C GLY A 365 -10.07 26.34 24.09
N HIS A 366 -10.16 27.67 24.05
CA HIS A 366 -8.99 28.56 24.10
C HIS A 366 -9.31 29.81 24.93
N ASP A 367 -8.32 30.28 25.64
CA ASP A 367 -8.32 31.60 26.24
C ASP A 367 -7.59 32.60 25.32
N GLY A 368 -7.69 33.88 25.64
CA GLY A 368 -6.93 34.91 24.93
C GLY A 368 -5.43 34.75 25.15
N VAL A 369 -4.65 35.70 24.66
CA VAL A 369 -3.20 35.76 24.94
C VAL A 369 -3.00 35.89 26.44
N VAL A 370 -2.44 34.85 27.07
CA VAL A 370 -2.16 34.83 28.52
C VAL A 370 -0.66 34.81 28.72
N GLU A 371 -0.14 35.79 29.44
CA GLU A 371 1.22 35.79 29.96
C GLU A 371 1.21 35.14 31.36
N SER A 372 1.36 33.83 31.41
CA SER A 372 1.40 33.05 32.63
C SER A 372 2.23 31.79 32.44
N ASP A 373 2.68 31.21 33.55
CA ASP A 373 3.45 29.94 33.54
C ASP A 373 2.55 28.78 33.12
N LEU A 374 2.52 28.48 31.80
CA LEU A 374 1.75 27.41 31.21
C LEU A 374 2.64 26.26 30.76
N GLU A 375 2.01 25.11 30.68
CA GLU A 375 2.62 23.89 30.13
C GLU A 375 2.64 23.93 28.60
N TYR A 376 3.47 23.10 27.97
CA TYR A 376 3.53 23.01 26.51
C TYR A 376 3.98 21.62 26.05
N TYR A 377 3.66 21.30 24.81
CA TYR A 377 4.15 20.11 24.12
C TYR A 377 5.14 20.51 23.02
N VAL A 378 6.13 19.65 22.79
CA VAL A 378 7.16 19.86 21.76
C VAL A 378 6.94 18.88 20.63
N ALA A 379 6.85 19.43 19.42
CA ALA A 379 6.82 18.68 18.18
C ALA A 379 8.19 18.76 17.48
N PHE A 380 8.51 17.74 16.72
CA PHE A 380 9.72 17.65 15.91
C PHE A 380 9.30 17.30 14.48
N ASP A 381 9.80 18.11 13.54
CA ASP A 381 9.67 17.83 12.13
C ASP A 381 10.83 16.93 11.72
N ILE A 382 10.52 15.71 11.28
CA ILE A 382 11.50 14.72 10.86
C ILE A 382 11.54 14.70 9.34
N THR A 383 12.69 14.96 8.77
CA THR A 383 12.97 14.70 7.36
C THR A 383 13.69 13.37 7.26
N LYS A 384 13.22 12.49 6.40
CA LYS A 384 13.71 11.12 6.23
C LYS A 384 14.72 11.03 5.10
#